data_cb7a864af07167f75c50e063ac210cc8
#
_entry.id   cb7a864af07167f75c50e063ac210cc8
#
_cell.length_a   1.000
_cell.length_b   1.000
_cell.length_c   1.000
_cell.angle_alpha   90.00
_cell.angle_beta   90.00
_cell.angle_gamma   90.00
#
_symmetry.space_group_name_H-M   'P 1'
#
loop_
_entity.id
_entity.type
_entity.pdbx_description
1 polymer ?
#
loop_
_entity_poly.entity_id
_entity_poly.type
_entity_poly.pdbx_seq_one_letter_code
_entity_poly.pdbx_strand_id
1 'polypeptide(L)'
;MSLDPVSLLKDLIACPSVTPAEAGALDLLDQALTGIGFAVTRLRFEGDGSYPVDNLFAIRGTGGRRLLFAGHTDVVPPGELGNWTADPFVAREADGKLYGRGAADMKSGIAAFVAAASAIPADAGTVMLAITNDEEADAINGTAKLMEWAQAQQHGFDFAVVGEPSSAAVLGDSIKIGRRGSLSGVITVSGTQGHVAYPERANNPMPALARIVTALDTQIDQGTEHFPASNLEVTSVDVGNAVSNVIPAAGTIRFNIRYNDLWTPQTLADWVRGRIESVDARGAVVDFTVADTPSRSFLSPLSDDVETLSAAIQSVTGKRPAFSTGGGTSDARFIVQYGPVVECGLVGTSMHKADEHILVSDLTGLTEIYRVFMAGFFGVRT
;
A
#
# COMPACT_ATOMS: atom_id res chain seq x y z
N MET A 1 28.91 4.26 -14.48
CA MET A 1 28.98 5.02 -13.21
C MET A 1 27.77 4.59 -12.39
N SER A 2 27.95 4.31 -11.11
CA SER A 2 26.81 4.02 -10.23
C SER A 2 25.99 5.31 -9.99
N LEU A 3 24.68 5.21 -10.03
CA LEU A 3 23.80 6.33 -9.70
C LEU A 3 23.85 6.60 -8.19
N ASP A 4 23.81 7.88 -7.83
CA ASP A 4 23.71 8.29 -6.42
C ASP A 4 22.23 8.28 -5.99
N PRO A 5 21.85 7.42 -5.02
CA PRO A 5 20.45 7.32 -4.60
C PRO A 5 19.92 8.60 -3.92
N VAL A 6 20.81 9.38 -3.28
CA VAL A 6 20.41 10.63 -2.61
C VAL A 6 20.06 11.71 -3.65
N SER A 7 20.87 11.85 -4.69
CA SER A 7 20.55 12.78 -5.79
C SER A 7 19.27 12.39 -6.50
N LEU A 8 19.11 11.10 -6.85
CA LEU A 8 17.89 10.62 -7.51
C LEU A 8 16.63 10.84 -6.65
N LEU A 9 16.72 10.59 -5.34
CA LEU A 9 15.60 10.85 -4.43
C LEU A 9 15.25 12.33 -4.35
N LYS A 10 16.23 13.23 -4.29
CA LYS A 10 15.99 14.68 -4.30
C LYS A 10 15.24 15.13 -5.55
N ASP A 11 15.67 14.62 -6.70
CA ASP A 11 15.05 14.94 -7.99
C ASP A 11 13.62 14.38 -8.06
N LEU A 12 13.37 13.17 -7.53
CA LEU A 12 12.03 12.59 -7.43
C LEU A 12 11.12 13.38 -6.47
N ILE A 13 11.63 13.85 -5.33
CA ILE A 13 10.87 14.71 -4.41
C ILE A 13 10.47 16.02 -5.10
N ALA A 14 11.34 16.58 -5.94
CA ALA A 14 11.07 17.81 -6.68
C ALA A 14 9.94 17.66 -7.73
N CYS A 15 9.52 16.45 -8.04
CA CYS A 15 8.32 16.18 -8.84
C CYS A 15 7.10 16.10 -7.92
N PRO A 16 6.18 17.10 -7.92
CA PRO A 16 5.01 17.14 -7.04
C PRO A 16 3.89 16.21 -7.56
N SER A 17 4.20 14.93 -7.62
CA SER A 17 3.35 13.87 -8.18
C SER A 17 2.21 13.46 -7.23
N VAL A 18 1.42 14.43 -6.79
CA VAL A 18 0.21 14.18 -6.00
C VAL A 18 -0.82 13.49 -6.89
N THR A 19 -1.26 12.29 -6.50
CA THR A 19 -2.17 11.45 -7.27
C THR A 19 -3.37 12.25 -7.81
N PRO A 20 -3.72 12.16 -9.11
CA PRO A 20 -3.16 11.29 -10.15
C PRO A 20 -2.07 11.94 -11.03
N ALA A 21 -1.52 13.09 -10.64
CA ALA A 21 -0.52 13.80 -11.43
C ALA A 21 0.85 13.11 -11.36
N GLU A 22 1.51 12.84 -12.49
CA GLU A 22 2.87 12.28 -12.50
C GLU A 22 3.97 13.34 -12.37
N ALA A 23 3.67 14.59 -12.76
CA ALA A 23 4.48 15.79 -12.56
C ALA A 23 5.97 15.66 -12.94
N GLY A 24 6.30 14.86 -13.97
CA GLY A 24 7.65 14.64 -14.46
C GLY A 24 8.44 13.53 -13.74
N ALA A 25 7.86 12.87 -12.75
CA ALA A 25 8.54 11.81 -12.00
C ALA A 25 8.90 10.60 -12.89
N LEU A 26 8.00 10.22 -13.78
CA LEU A 26 8.25 9.12 -14.71
C LEU A 26 9.22 9.51 -15.82
N ASP A 27 9.27 10.79 -16.26
CA ASP A 27 10.25 11.25 -17.24
C ASP A 27 11.68 11.23 -16.65
N LEU A 28 11.80 11.63 -15.38
CA LEU A 28 13.04 11.53 -14.62
C LEU A 28 13.54 10.09 -14.53
N LEU A 29 12.64 9.16 -14.18
CA LEU A 29 12.96 7.74 -14.08
C LEU A 29 13.30 7.12 -15.42
N ASP A 30 12.60 7.49 -16.49
CA ASP A 30 12.92 7.05 -17.86
C ASP A 30 14.35 7.43 -18.22
N GLN A 31 14.74 8.68 -18.02
CA GLN A 31 16.12 9.15 -18.27
C GLN A 31 17.15 8.41 -17.42
N ALA A 32 16.89 8.23 -16.13
CA ALA A 32 17.79 7.54 -15.22
C ALA A 32 17.98 6.06 -15.61
N LEU A 33 16.89 5.36 -15.90
CA LEU A 33 16.88 3.95 -16.27
C LEU A 33 17.51 3.71 -17.64
N THR A 34 17.17 4.53 -18.65
CA THR A 34 17.78 4.47 -19.97
C THR A 34 19.30 4.72 -19.88
N GLY A 35 19.72 5.67 -19.03
CA GLY A 35 21.13 5.97 -18.79
C GLY A 35 21.94 4.81 -18.21
N ILE A 36 21.31 3.85 -17.58
CA ILE A 36 21.95 2.62 -17.05
C ILE A 36 21.57 1.36 -17.85
N GLY A 37 21.03 1.53 -19.06
CA GLY A 37 20.85 0.47 -20.05
C GLY A 37 19.53 -0.28 -19.98
N PHE A 38 18.50 0.24 -19.29
CA PHE A 38 17.15 -0.32 -19.38
C PHE A 38 16.45 0.12 -20.66
N ALA A 39 15.67 -0.79 -21.25
CA ALA A 39 14.65 -0.45 -22.22
C ALA A 39 13.39 -0.05 -21.45
N VAL A 40 12.93 1.17 -21.67
CA VAL A 40 11.78 1.75 -20.94
C VAL A 40 10.56 1.81 -21.85
N THR A 41 9.40 1.44 -21.33
CA THR A 41 8.10 1.56 -21.99
C THR A 41 7.18 2.39 -21.12
N ARG A 42 6.68 3.50 -21.65
CA ARG A 42 5.64 4.34 -21.00
C ARG A 42 4.28 3.83 -21.41
N LEU A 43 3.39 3.70 -20.43
CA LEU A 43 2.08 3.11 -20.59
C LEU A 43 1.05 4.01 -19.90
N ARG A 44 -0.05 4.31 -20.61
CA ARG A 44 -1.18 5.04 -20.05
C ARG A 44 -2.40 4.16 -20.07
N PHE A 45 -2.98 3.93 -18.90
CA PHE A 45 -4.24 3.21 -18.77
C PHE A 45 -5.35 4.15 -18.33
N GLU A 46 -6.58 3.87 -18.78
CA GLU A 46 -7.78 4.66 -18.49
C GLU A 46 -9.02 3.76 -18.49
N GLY A 47 -10.14 4.30 -18.00
CA GLY A 47 -11.42 3.59 -17.95
C GLY A 47 -11.75 3.05 -16.56
N ASP A 48 -12.70 2.12 -16.51
CA ASP A 48 -13.19 1.44 -15.29
C ASP A 48 -13.67 2.39 -14.19
N GLY A 49 -14.15 3.59 -14.58
CA GLY A 49 -14.72 4.57 -13.67
C GLY A 49 -13.70 5.42 -12.90
N SER A 50 -12.40 5.29 -13.23
CA SER A 50 -11.32 6.05 -12.61
C SER A 50 -10.61 6.96 -13.64
N TYR A 51 -9.74 7.84 -13.14
CA TYR A 51 -8.92 8.75 -13.93
C TYR A 51 -7.83 8.01 -14.73
N PRO A 52 -7.33 8.63 -15.83
CA PRO A 52 -6.19 8.09 -16.56
C PRO A 52 -4.91 8.15 -15.72
N VAL A 53 -4.07 7.08 -15.80
CA VAL A 53 -2.82 6.94 -15.07
C VAL A 53 -1.67 6.64 -16.02
N ASP A 54 -0.58 7.38 -15.86
CA ASP A 54 0.68 7.10 -16.52
C ASP A 54 1.50 6.11 -15.69
N ASN A 55 2.03 5.08 -16.36
CA ASN A 55 2.83 4.03 -15.77
C ASN A 55 4.13 3.85 -16.56
N LEU A 56 5.12 3.18 -15.95
CA LEU A 56 6.39 2.87 -16.58
C LEU A 56 6.75 1.41 -16.35
N PHE A 57 7.13 0.70 -17.40
CA PHE A 57 7.77 -0.60 -17.31
C PHE A 57 9.18 -0.52 -17.89
N ALA A 58 10.16 -1.05 -17.17
CA ALA A 58 11.54 -1.06 -17.63
C ALA A 58 12.13 -2.45 -17.52
N ILE A 59 12.99 -2.83 -18.48
CA ILE A 59 13.63 -4.14 -18.52
C ILE A 59 15.09 -4.01 -18.96
N ARG A 60 15.98 -4.73 -18.28
CA ARG A 60 17.40 -4.84 -18.63
C ARG A 60 17.87 -6.27 -18.45
N GLY A 61 18.73 -6.73 -19.35
CA GLY A 61 19.25 -8.09 -19.39
C GLY A 61 18.41 -9.03 -20.25
N THR A 62 18.95 -10.21 -20.55
CA THR A 62 18.31 -11.21 -21.40
C THR A 62 18.53 -12.61 -20.83
N GLY A 63 17.44 -13.30 -20.51
CA GLY A 63 17.51 -14.67 -19.97
C GLY A 63 17.91 -14.73 -18.49
N GLY A 64 18.30 -15.92 -18.02
CA GLY A 64 18.63 -16.15 -16.62
C GLY A 64 17.44 -15.98 -15.68
N ARG A 65 17.73 -15.81 -14.40
CA ARG A 65 16.72 -15.48 -13.39
C ARG A 65 16.16 -14.08 -13.62
N ARG A 66 14.90 -13.87 -13.23
CA ARG A 66 14.14 -12.65 -13.52
C ARG A 66 13.65 -12.02 -12.23
N LEU A 67 14.14 -10.84 -11.92
CA LEU A 67 13.75 -10.07 -10.73
C LEU A 67 12.87 -8.90 -11.16
N LEU A 68 11.71 -8.78 -10.52
CA LEU A 68 10.85 -7.61 -10.65
C LEU A 68 11.00 -6.71 -9.41
N PHE A 69 11.16 -5.41 -9.62
CA PHE A 69 10.92 -4.39 -8.60
C PHE A 69 9.64 -3.66 -8.94
N ALA A 70 8.82 -3.39 -7.93
CA ALA A 70 7.65 -2.56 -8.11
C ALA A 70 7.60 -1.42 -7.07
N GLY A 71 6.98 -0.32 -7.48
CA GLY A 71 6.80 0.85 -6.64
C GLY A 71 5.94 1.91 -7.30
N HIS A 72 5.67 2.98 -6.55
CA HIS A 72 4.88 4.10 -7.02
C HIS A 72 5.62 5.43 -6.90
N THR A 73 5.32 6.33 -7.82
CA THR A 73 5.86 7.71 -7.81
C THR A 73 4.86 8.71 -7.30
N ASP A 74 3.59 8.36 -7.28
CA ASP A 74 2.56 9.23 -6.73
C ASP A 74 2.68 9.33 -5.20
N VAL A 75 2.10 10.38 -4.66
CA VAL A 75 2.15 10.70 -3.24
C VAL A 75 0.80 11.27 -2.79
N VAL A 76 0.45 11.07 -1.52
CA VAL A 76 -0.71 11.74 -0.92
C VAL A 76 -0.52 13.26 -0.89
N PRO A 77 -1.60 14.05 -0.89
CA PRO A 77 -1.51 15.50 -0.69
C PRO A 77 -0.71 15.85 0.57
N PRO A 78 0.06 16.95 0.55
CA PRO A 78 0.88 17.35 1.69
C PRO A 78 0.04 17.79 2.92
N GLY A 79 -1.25 18.03 2.74
CA GLY A 79 -2.12 18.62 3.76
C GLY A 79 -1.85 20.13 3.93
N GLU A 80 -2.07 20.63 5.14
CA GLU A 80 -1.88 22.04 5.45
C GLU A 80 -0.39 22.43 5.39
N LEU A 81 -0.01 23.26 4.42
CA LEU A 81 1.39 23.67 4.21
C LEU A 81 2.00 24.38 5.42
N GLY A 82 1.17 25.04 6.24
CA GLY A 82 1.62 25.68 7.48
C GLY A 82 2.15 24.72 8.54
N ASN A 83 1.92 23.43 8.40
CA ASN A 83 2.46 22.39 9.28
C ASN A 83 3.84 21.88 8.83
N TRP A 84 4.30 22.24 7.63
CA TRP A 84 5.61 21.88 7.12
C TRP A 84 6.64 22.94 7.48
N THR A 85 7.84 22.51 7.87
CA THR A 85 8.97 23.42 8.15
C THR A 85 9.51 24.09 6.88
N ALA A 86 9.35 23.43 5.72
CA ALA A 86 9.72 23.93 4.38
C ALA A 86 8.76 23.39 3.34
N ASP A 87 8.89 23.85 2.07
CA ASP A 87 8.10 23.31 0.95
C ASP A 87 8.26 21.77 0.86
N PRO A 88 7.16 21.00 0.87
CA PRO A 88 7.21 19.52 0.83
C PRO A 88 7.86 18.95 -0.43
N PHE A 89 7.92 19.72 -1.51
CA PHE A 89 8.51 19.30 -2.79
C PHE A 89 9.90 19.91 -3.07
N VAL A 90 10.51 20.51 -2.04
CA VAL A 90 11.91 20.94 -2.06
C VAL A 90 12.70 20.09 -1.07
N ALA A 91 13.44 19.12 -1.58
CA ALA A 91 14.22 18.20 -0.75
C ALA A 91 15.21 18.95 0.15
N ARG A 92 15.14 18.74 1.45
CA ARG A 92 15.97 19.42 2.44
C ARG A 92 16.75 18.41 3.28
N GLU A 93 18.05 18.50 3.28
CA GLU A 93 18.90 17.76 4.21
C GLU A 93 19.11 18.56 5.51
N ALA A 94 18.87 17.92 6.65
CA ALA A 94 19.20 18.44 7.96
C ALA A 94 19.34 17.29 8.97
N ASP A 95 20.33 17.38 9.85
CA ASP A 95 20.58 16.43 10.94
C ASP A 95 20.63 14.95 10.49
N GLY A 96 21.25 14.68 9.32
CA GLY A 96 21.36 13.35 8.73
C GLY A 96 20.08 12.79 8.12
N LYS A 97 19.04 13.62 8.02
CA LYS A 97 17.74 13.30 7.41
C LYS A 97 17.55 14.01 6.08
N LEU A 98 16.81 13.39 5.21
CA LEU A 98 16.30 13.98 3.96
C LEU A 98 14.79 14.11 4.06
N TYR A 99 14.31 15.36 4.04
CA TYR A 99 12.89 15.73 4.17
C TYR A 99 12.27 16.01 2.83
N GLY A 100 11.02 15.61 2.67
CA GLY A 100 10.15 15.89 1.54
C GLY A 100 9.00 14.90 1.43
N ARG A 101 7.90 15.27 0.78
CA ARG A 101 6.77 14.38 0.52
C ARG A 101 7.19 13.26 -0.43
N GLY A 102 6.86 12.01 -0.06
CA GLY A 102 7.30 10.81 -0.78
C GLY A 102 8.72 10.35 -0.42
N ALA A 103 9.41 11.03 0.49
CA ALA A 103 10.74 10.61 0.93
C ALA A 103 10.70 9.23 1.58
N ALA A 104 9.71 8.96 2.43
CA ALA A 104 9.53 7.65 3.06
C ALA A 104 8.65 6.74 2.19
N ASP A 105 7.57 7.25 1.60
CA ASP A 105 6.56 6.50 0.89
C ASP A 105 6.39 7.02 -0.56
N MET A 106 6.93 6.31 -1.59
CA MET A 106 8.01 5.34 -1.49
C MET A 106 9.15 5.65 -2.49
N LYS A 107 9.33 6.96 -2.84
CA LYS A 107 10.34 7.40 -3.82
C LYS A 107 11.77 6.97 -3.42
N SER A 108 12.05 6.85 -2.12
CA SER A 108 13.33 6.35 -1.61
C SER A 108 13.59 4.88 -1.97
N GLY A 109 12.56 4.03 -1.91
CA GLY A 109 12.66 2.63 -2.34
C GLY A 109 13.05 2.51 -3.81
N ILE A 110 12.43 3.33 -4.66
CA ILE A 110 12.76 3.41 -6.10
C ILE A 110 14.20 3.88 -6.29
N ALA A 111 14.58 4.99 -5.64
CA ALA A 111 15.93 5.56 -5.77
C ALA A 111 17.01 4.56 -5.33
N ALA A 112 16.79 3.86 -4.21
CA ALA A 112 17.70 2.83 -3.71
C ALA A 112 17.82 1.66 -4.70
N PHE A 113 16.70 1.17 -5.25
CA PHE A 113 16.72 0.03 -6.17
C PHE A 113 17.38 0.39 -7.50
N VAL A 114 17.07 1.54 -8.09
CA VAL A 114 17.67 2.00 -9.35
C VAL A 114 19.18 2.18 -9.20
N ALA A 115 19.61 2.78 -8.07
CA ALA A 115 21.04 2.92 -7.78
C ALA A 115 21.73 1.56 -7.61
N ALA A 116 21.15 0.63 -6.87
CA ALA A 116 21.67 -0.72 -6.70
C ALA A 116 21.72 -1.48 -8.03
N ALA A 117 20.67 -1.40 -8.85
CA ALA A 117 20.61 -2.03 -10.15
C ALA A 117 21.71 -1.52 -11.10
N SER A 118 22.11 -0.24 -11.00
CA SER A 118 23.19 0.32 -11.81
C SER A 118 24.55 -0.36 -11.61
N ALA A 119 24.75 -0.99 -10.44
CA ALA A 119 25.99 -1.69 -10.09
C ALA A 119 25.98 -3.19 -10.47
N ILE A 120 24.85 -3.74 -10.91
CA ILE A 120 24.72 -5.16 -11.30
C ILE A 120 25.07 -5.30 -12.80
N PRO A 121 25.91 -6.25 -13.21
CA PRO A 121 26.20 -6.53 -14.60
C PRO A 121 24.93 -6.81 -15.41
N ALA A 122 24.84 -6.28 -16.64
CA ALA A 122 23.64 -6.44 -17.48
C ALA A 122 23.42 -7.90 -17.94
N ASP A 123 24.44 -8.73 -17.90
CA ASP A 123 24.42 -10.14 -18.27
C ASP A 123 24.19 -11.08 -17.07
N ALA A 124 24.04 -10.55 -15.85
CA ALA A 124 23.79 -11.33 -14.65
C ALA A 124 22.43 -12.07 -14.68
N GLY A 125 21.44 -11.48 -15.32
CA GLY A 125 20.07 -11.98 -15.41
C GLY A 125 19.16 -10.89 -15.95
N THR A 126 17.86 -10.99 -15.70
CA THR A 126 16.88 -9.99 -16.13
C THR A 126 16.37 -9.20 -14.93
N VAL A 127 16.54 -7.89 -14.93
CA VAL A 127 15.95 -6.96 -13.95
C VAL A 127 14.82 -6.19 -14.63
N MET A 128 13.65 -6.15 -13.97
CA MET A 128 12.47 -5.43 -14.44
C MET A 128 12.00 -4.47 -13.35
N LEU A 129 11.44 -3.34 -13.78
CA LEU A 129 10.75 -2.40 -12.91
C LEU A 129 9.33 -2.17 -13.42
N ALA A 130 8.35 -2.21 -12.51
CA ALA A 130 6.96 -1.83 -12.73
C ALA A 130 6.66 -0.64 -11.81
N ILE A 131 6.53 0.54 -12.39
CA ILE A 131 6.32 1.79 -11.64
C ILE A 131 4.95 2.37 -12.03
N THR A 132 4.11 2.58 -11.03
CA THR A 132 2.81 3.22 -11.18
C THR A 132 2.80 4.64 -10.65
N ASN A 133 1.74 5.38 -11.01
CA ASN A 133 1.39 6.67 -10.44
C ASN A 133 -0.06 6.64 -9.88
N ASP A 134 -0.50 5.51 -9.31
CA ASP A 134 -1.85 5.29 -8.79
C ASP A 134 -1.87 4.21 -7.70
N GLU A 135 -0.98 4.31 -6.69
CA GLU A 135 -1.05 3.45 -5.49
C GLU A 135 -1.86 4.11 -4.39
N GLU A 136 -1.69 5.41 -4.21
CA GLU A 136 -2.16 6.20 -3.07
C GLU A 136 -3.65 6.62 -3.18
N ALA A 137 -4.36 6.20 -4.23
CA ALA A 137 -5.78 6.53 -4.40
C ALA A 137 -6.61 5.35 -4.94
N ASP A 138 -7.14 5.44 -6.17
CA ASP A 138 -8.09 4.43 -6.69
C ASP A 138 -7.45 3.05 -6.95
N ALA A 139 -6.16 3.02 -7.32
CA ALA A 139 -5.39 1.83 -7.66
C ALA A 139 -6.06 0.94 -8.75
N ILE A 140 -6.75 1.59 -9.72
CA ILE A 140 -7.50 0.91 -10.78
C ILE A 140 -6.71 0.87 -12.07
N ASN A 141 -6.15 2.04 -12.48
CA ASN A 141 -5.41 2.17 -13.74
C ASN A 141 -3.89 2.11 -13.55
N GLY A 142 -3.44 1.64 -12.37
CA GLY A 142 -2.04 1.49 -11.96
C GLY A 142 -1.50 0.07 -12.12
N THR A 143 -0.90 -0.43 -11.06
CA THR A 143 -0.15 -1.71 -11.02
C THR A 143 -0.96 -2.90 -11.48
N ALA A 144 -2.27 -2.97 -11.23
CA ALA A 144 -3.09 -4.08 -11.71
C ALA A 144 -3.02 -4.22 -13.25
N LYS A 145 -3.29 -3.14 -13.98
CA LYS A 145 -3.23 -3.12 -15.46
C LYS A 145 -1.80 -3.22 -15.99
N LEU A 146 -0.84 -2.66 -15.26
CA LEU A 146 0.58 -2.78 -15.64
C LEU A 146 1.04 -4.24 -15.58
N MET A 147 0.63 -5.00 -14.57
CA MET A 147 0.94 -6.42 -14.46
C MET A 147 0.19 -7.27 -15.49
N GLU A 148 -1.06 -6.96 -15.80
CA GLU A 148 -1.80 -7.61 -16.91
C GLU A 148 -1.08 -7.40 -18.25
N TRP A 149 -0.66 -6.16 -18.52
CA TRP A 149 0.12 -5.85 -19.72
C TRP A 149 1.47 -6.59 -19.74
N ALA A 150 2.20 -6.59 -18.62
CA ALA A 150 3.49 -7.29 -18.52
C ALA A 150 3.34 -8.80 -18.78
N GLN A 151 2.29 -9.42 -18.26
CA GLN A 151 1.96 -10.82 -18.51
C GLN A 151 1.63 -11.08 -20.00
N ALA A 152 0.85 -10.20 -20.64
CA ALA A 152 0.54 -10.28 -22.06
C ALA A 152 1.78 -10.16 -22.95
N GLN A 153 2.80 -9.41 -22.50
CA GLN A 153 4.11 -9.30 -23.15
C GLN A 153 5.10 -10.41 -22.74
N GLN A 154 4.66 -11.42 -21.99
CA GLN A 154 5.49 -12.53 -21.51
C GLN A 154 6.65 -12.06 -20.58
N HIS A 155 6.46 -10.98 -19.86
CA HIS A 155 7.38 -10.46 -18.85
C HIS A 155 7.16 -11.07 -17.47
N GLY A 156 7.09 -12.41 -17.37
CA GLY A 156 7.04 -13.10 -16.08
C GLY A 156 8.33 -12.90 -15.26
N PHE A 157 8.27 -13.17 -13.98
CA PHE A 157 9.38 -13.04 -13.03
C PHE A 157 9.46 -14.26 -12.09
N ASP A 158 10.63 -14.49 -11.51
CA ASP A 158 10.84 -15.56 -10.52
C ASP A 158 10.60 -15.04 -9.09
N PHE A 159 10.89 -13.75 -8.86
CA PHE A 159 10.70 -13.08 -7.57
C PHE A 159 10.46 -11.59 -7.76
N ALA A 160 9.65 -11.00 -6.89
CA ALA A 160 9.39 -9.57 -6.89
C ALA A 160 9.69 -8.93 -5.53
N VAL A 161 10.18 -7.70 -5.56
CA VAL A 161 10.36 -6.84 -4.38
C VAL A 161 9.57 -5.55 -4.61
N VAL A 162 8.72 -5.19 -3.66
CA VAL A 162 8.07 -3.88 -3.62
C VAL A 162 8.84 -3.00 -2.64
N GLY A 163 9.18 -1.78 -3.06
CA GLY A 163 10.03 -0.88 -2.27
C GLY A 163 9.32 -0.11 -1.17
N GLU A 164 8.14 -0.57 -0.75
CA GLU A 164 7.32 0.00 0.33
C GLU A 164 8.04 0.06 1.68
N PRO A 165 7.75 1.06 2.52
CA PRO A 165 8.26 1.13 3.88
C PRO A 165 7.86 -0.11 4.68
N SER A 166 8.80 -1.01 4.89
CA SER A 166 8.57 -2.28 5.59
C SER A 166 9.24 -2.35 6.95
N SER A 167 10.31 -1.57 7.15
CA SER A 167 11.03 -1.50 8.42
C SER A 167 10.21 -0.79 9.49
N ALA A 168 10.19 -1.33 10.71
CA ALA A 168 9.33 -0.83 11.79
C ALA A 168 9.98 0.31 12.61
N ALA A 169 11.20 0.10 13.11
CA ALA A 169 11.92 1.07 13.95
C ALA A 169 13.33 1.38 13.43
N VAL A 170 14.00 0.41 12.83
CA VAL A 170 15.34 0.58 12.26
C VAL A 170 15.41 -0.15 10.92
N LEU A 171 16.27 0.30 10.03
CA LEU A 171 16.45 -0.31 8.70
C LEU A 171 16.62 -1.83 8.81
N GLY A 172 15.80 -2.57 8.06
CA GLY A 172 15.91 -4.02 7.91
C GLY A 172 15.49 -4.83 9.13
N ASP A 173 14.81 -4.25 10.11
CA ASP A 173 14.27 -5.00 11.24
C ASP A 173 13.04 -5.84 10.87
N SER A 174 12.38 -5.52 9.75
CA SER A 174 11.20 -6.23 9.26
C SER A 174 11.10 -6.16 7.73
N ILE A 175 10.64 -7.25 7.10
CA ILE A 175 10.14 -7.30 5.73
C ILE A 175 8.70 -7.80 5.75
N LYS A 176 7.91 -7.41 4.72
CA LYS A 176 6.55 -7.90 4.58
C LYS A 176 6.53 -9.09 3.63
N ILE A 177 6.11 -10.24 4.13
CA ILE A 177 5.91 -11.46 3.34
C ILE A 177 4.45 -11.67 2.94
N GLY A 178 3.56 -10.75 3.32
CA GLY A 178 2.15 -10.77 3.03
C GLY A 178 1.47 -9.52 3.58
N ARG A 179 0.21 -9.35 3.26
CA ARG A 179 -0.63 -8.25 3.76
C ARG A 179 -2.02 -8.75 4.12
N ARG A 180 -2.60 -8.17 5.17
CA ARG A 180 -4.01 -8.36 5.49
C ARG A 180 -4.88 -7.79 4.38
N GLY A 181 -6.06 -8.42 4.19
CA GLY A 181 -7.11 -7.86 3.36
C GLY A 181 -7.77 -6.64 3.99
N SER A 182 -8.54 -5.92 3.19
CA SER A 182 -9.34 -4.77 3.62
C SER A 182 -10.75 -4.86 3.04
N LEU A 183 -11.76 -4.63 3.89
CA LEU A 183 -13.15 -4.54 3.48
C LEU A 183 -13.78 -3.34 4.18
N SER A 184 -14.30 -2.38 3.41
CA SER A 184 -15.11 -1.26 3.91
C SER A 184 -16.58 -1.57 3.76
N GLY A 185 -17.39 -1.18 4.74
CA GLY A 185 -18.83 -1.39 4.71
C GLY A 185 -19.62 -0.19 5.18
N VAL A 186 -20.85 -0.08 4.64
CA VAL A 186 -21.84 0.90 5.06
C VAL A 186 -23.10 0.17 5.46
N ILE A 187 -23.62 0.47 6.66
CA ILE A 187 -24.91 -0.04 7.14
C ILE A 187 -25.84 1.17 7.29
N THR A 188 -26.99 1.12 6.63
CA THR A 188 -28.06 2.10 6.75
C THR A 188 -29.19 1.50 7.56
N VAL A 189 -29.60 2.18 8.64
CA VAL A 189 -30.73 1.79 9.48
C VAL A 189 -31.85 2.80 9.28
N SER A 190 -32.95 2.38 8.67
CA SER A 190 -34.06 3.24 8.29
C SER A 190 -35.31 2.92 9.14
N GLY A 191 -35.93 3.97 9.63
CA GLY A 191 -37.20 3.92 10.38
C GLY A 191 -38.22 4.89 9.82
N THR A 192 -39.02 5.47 10.70
CA THR A 192 -40.04 6.48 10.35
C THR A 192 -39.88 7.70 11.26
N GLN A 193 -39.63 8.85 10.63
CA GLN A 193 -39.53 10.13 11.35
C GLN A 193 -40.80 10.48 12.08
N GLY A 194 -40.68 11.11 13.26
CA GLY A 194 -41.85 11.59 14.02
C GLY A 194 -41.47 12.50 15.16
N HIS A 195 -42.50 12.98 15.84
CA HIS A 195 -42.35 13.82 17.03
C HIS A 195 -42.07 12.95 18.25
N VAL A 196 -41.03 13.28 19.04
CA VAL A 196 -40.64 12.47 20.21
C VAL A 196 -41.73 12.27 21.26
N ALA A 197 -42.72 13.17 21.33
CA ALA A 197 -43.86 13.07 22.22
C ALA A 197 -44.90 12.02 21.75
N TYR A 198 -44.83 11.55 20.51
CA TYR A 198 -45.78 10.58 19.92
C TYR A 198 -45.01 9.41 19.27
N PRO A 199 -44.23 8.65 20.08
CA PRO A 199 -43.37 7.59 19.55
C PRO A 199 -44.15 6.46 18.86
N GLU A 200 -45.45 6.28 19.18
CA GLU A 200 -46.32 5.31 18.53
C GLU A 200 -46.63 5.62 17.05
N ARG A 201 -46.32 6.85 16.59
CA ARG A 201 -46.51 7.31 15.22
C ARG A 201 -45.20 7.31 14.41
N ALA A 202 -44.12 6.82 15.01
CA ALA A 202 -42.81 6.80 14.44
C ALA A 202 -42.14 5.41 14.60
N ASN A 203 -41.07 5.17 13.91
CA ASN A 203 -40.16 4.06 14.20
C ASN A 203 -38.75 4.59 14.35
N ASN A 204 -38.26 4.64 15.58
CA ASN A 204 -36.94 5.20 15.87
C ASN A 204 -35.83 4.19 15.51
N PRO A 205 -34.98 4.46 14.48
CA PRO A 205 -33.91 3.56 14.08
C PRO A 205 -32.70 3.60 15.03
N MET A 206 -32.59 4.60 15.90
CA MET A 206 -31.40 4.82 16.74
C MET A 206 -31.10 3.66 17.71
N PRO A 207 -32.12 3.05 18.40
CA PRO A 207 -31.85 1.91 19.25
C PRO A 207 -31.35 0.67 18.49
N ALA A 208 -31.79 0.45 17.25
CA ALA A 208 -31.29 -0.63 16.40
C ALA A 208 -29.85 -0.34 15.96
N LEU A 209 -29.57 0.90 15.51
CA LEU A 209 -28.23 1.35 15.10
C LEU A 209 -27.21 1.16 16.25
N ALA A 210 -27.54 1.59 17.46
CA ALA A 210 -26.66 1.41 18.64
C ALA A 210 -26.37 -0.07 18.93
N ARG A 211 -27.38 -0.94 18.82
CA ARG A 211 -27.21 -2.39 19.02
C ARG A 211 -26.36 -3.02 17.92
N ILE A 212 -26.48 -2.56 16.68
CA ILE A 212 -25.64 -3.04 15.56
C ILE A 212 -24.17 -2.66 15.81
N VAL A 213 -23.89 -1.41 16.21
CA VAL A 213 -22.50 -1.01 16.59
C VAL A 213 -21.96 -1.94 17.68
N THR A 214 -22.73 -2.20 18.73
CA THR A 214 -22.33 -3.11 19.81
C THR A 214 -22.14 -4.55 19.31
N ALA A 215 -22.97 -5.02 18.38
CA ALA A 215 -22.84 -6.36 17.82
C ALA A 215 -21.61 -6.53 16.93
N LEU A 216 -21.16 -5.44 16.28
CA LEU A 216 -19.94 -5.42 15.48
C LEU A 216 -18.67 -5.31 16.34
N ASP A 217 -18.74 -4.72 17.54
CA ASP A 217 -17.65 -4.63 18.51
C ASP A 217 -17.40 -5.99 19.17
N THR A 218 -16.85 -6.90 18.38
CA THR A 218 -16.56 -8.27 18.83
C THR A 218 -15.34 -8.83 18.09
N GLN A 219 -14.63 -9.70 18.78
CA GLN A 219 -13.48 -10.38 18.18
C GLN A 219 -13.92 -11.25 17.00
N ILE A 220 -13.27 -11.08 15.84
CA ILE A 220 -13.59 -11.80 14.61
C ILE A 220 -12.92 -13.19 14.62
N ASP A 221 -11.63 -13.24 14.97
CA ASP A 221 -10.82 -14.46 15.05
C ASP A 221 -9.60 -14.27 15.98
N GLN A 222 -8.75 -15.28 16.11
CA GLN A 222 -7.56 -15.27 16.96
C GLN A 222 -6.26 -14.99 16.17
N GLY A 223 -6.35 -14.80 14.85
CA GLY A 223 -5.18 -14.77 13.97
C GLY A 223 -4.73 -16.17 13.52
N THR A 224 -3.63 -16.19 12.78
CA THR A 224 -2.97 -17.41 12.30
C THR A 224 -1.49 -17.36 12.64
N GLU A 225 -0.72 -18.37 12.21
CA GLU A 225 0.73 -18.40 12.41
C GLU A 225 1.43 -17.15 11.85
N HIS A 226 0.92 -16.65 10.70
CA HIS A 226 1.56 -15.55 9.96
C HIS A 226 0.79 -14.25 10.04
N PHE A 227 -0.44 -14.25 10.51
CA PHE A 227 -1.29 -13.06 10.55
C PHE A 227 -1.80 -12.76 11.95
N PRO A 228 -1.83 -11.48 12.35
CA PRO A 228 -2.57 -11.07 13.53
C PRO A 228 -4.07 -11.34 13.36
N ALA A 229 -4.81 -11.29 14.46
CA ALA A 229 -6.27 -11.35 14.45
C ALA A 229 -6.86 -10.26 13.53
N SER A 230 -7.97 -10.61 12.87
CA SER A 230 -8.76 -9.64 12.11
C SER A 230 -9.44 -8.67 13.06
N ASN A 231 -9.51 -7.39 12.67
CA ASN A 231 -10.16 -6.34 13.44
C ASN A 231 -11.14 -5.53 12.60
N LEU A 232 -12.28 -5.18 13.21
CA LEU A 232 -13.26 -4.26 12.68
C LEU A 232 -13.21 -2.97 13.47
N GLU A 233 -13.13 -1.84 12.76
CA GLU A 233 -13.23 -0.52 13.36
C GLU A 233 -14.42 0.23 12.76
N VAL A 234 -15.37 0.66 13.63
CA VAL A 234 -16.42 1.59 13.23
C VAL A 234 -15.81 2.98 13.12
N THR A 235 -15.80 3.52 11.90
CA THR A 235 -15.14 4.80 11.59
C THR A 235 -16.07 6.00 11.62
N SER A 236 -17.38 5.78 11.48
CA SER A 236 -18.39 6.85 11.56
C SER A 236 -19.76 6.29 11.94
N VAL A 237 -20.51 7.09 12.69
CA VAL A 237 -21.94 6.91 12.94
C VAL A 237 -22.62 8.25 12.67
N ASP A 238 -23.34 8.35 11.56
CA ASP A 238 -23.92 9.59 11.07
C ASP A 238 -25.44 9.55 11.12
N VAL A 239 -26.04 10.53 11.78
CA VAL A 239 -27.49 10.70 11.85
C VAL A 239 -27.93 12.06 11.28
N GLY A 240 -27.10 13.09 11.43
CA GLY A 240 -27.36 14.43 10.93
C GLY A 240 -28.59 15.13 11.56
N ASN A 241 -29.11 14.62 12.69
CA ASN A 241 -30.29 15.17 13.35
C ASN A 241 -29.91 16.28 14.33
N ALA A 242 -30.11 17.54 13.93
CA ALA A 242 -29.82 18.71 14.75
C ALA A 242 -30.97 19.11 15.70
N VAL A 243 -32.13 18.42 15.64
CA VAL A 243 -33.38 18.82 16.33
C VAL A 243 -33.75 17.79 17.38
N SER A 244 -33.82 18.21 18.66
CA SER A 244 -34.03 17.33 19.82
C SER A 244 -35.44 16.75 19.96
N ASN A 245 -36.46 17.37 19.35
CA ASN A 245 -37.86 16.95 19.43
C ASN A 245 -38.33 16.14 18.20
N VAL A 246 -37.40 15.72 17.32
CA VAL A 246 -37.68 14.90 16.12
C VAL A 246 -36.94 13.58 16.22
N ILE A 247 -37.68 12.48 16.06
CA ILE A 247 -37.12 11.14 15.84
C ILE A 247 -36.59 11.12 14.39
N PRO A 248 -35.30 10.81 14.14
CA PRO A 248 -34.75 10.79 12.79
C PRO A 248 -35.32 9.64 11.95
N ALA A 249 -35.34 9.84 10.61
CA ALA A 249 -35.79 8.81 9.68
C ALA A 249 -34.77 7.68 9.47
N ALA A 250 -33.47 7.98 9.58
CA ALA A 250 -32.40 7.02 9.34
C ALA A 250 -31.11 7.43 10.06
N GLY A 251 -30.16 6.51 10.09
CA GLY A 251 -28.77 6.73 10.44
C GLY A 251 -27.87 5.73 9.71
N THR A 252 -26.60 6.06 9.56
CA THR A 252 -25.62 5.24 8.88
C THR A 252 -24.42 4.91 9.77
N ILE A 253 -23.87 3.72 9.60
CA ILE A 253 -22.63 3.26 10.22
C ILE A 253 -21.65 2.99 9.10
N ARG A 254 -20.40 3.51 9.20
CA ARG A 254 -19.28 3.16 8.34
C ARG A 254 -18.23 2.44 9.15
N PHE A 255 -17.63 1.42 8.55
CA PHE A 255 -16.58 0.63 9.20
C PHE A 255 -15.58 0.12 8.17
N ASN A 256 -14.39 -0.25 8.66
CA ASN A 256 -13.38 -0.98 7.90
C ASN A 256 -12.95 -2.22 8.68
N ILE A 257 -12.72 -3.31 7.97
CA ILE A 257 -12.18 -4.56 8.52
C ILE A 257 -10.83 -4.82 7.88
N ARG A 258 -9.80 -5.00 8.72
CA ARG A 258 -8.52 -5.59 8.30
C ARG A 258 -8.54 -7.06 8.67
N TYR A 259 -8.39 -7.94 7.67
CA TYR A 259 -8.61 -9.38 7.85
C TYR A 259 -7.45 -10.23 7.34
N ASN A 260 -7.28 -11.38 7.97
CA ASN A 260 -6.25 -12.37 7.69
C ASN A 260 -6.69 -13.40 6.63
N ASP A 261 -5.90 -14.45 6.44
CA ASP A 261 -6.10 -15.48 5.42
C ASP A 261 -7.19 -16.52 5.77
N LEU A 262 -7.81 -16.44 6.95
CA LEU A 262 -9.00 -17.24 7.29
C LEU A 262 -10.25 -16.77 6.53
N TRP A 263 -10.22 -15.56 5.98
CA TRP A 263 -11.38 -14.89 5.41
C TRP A 263 -11.21 -14.57 3.93
N THR A 264 -12.33 -14.62 3.23
CA THR A 264 -12.50 -13.98 1.92
C THR A 264 -13.42 -12.77 2.07
N PRO A 265 -13.43 -11.82 1.12
CA PRO A 265 -14.40 -10.72 1.15
C PRO A 265 -15.84 -11.20 1.32
N GLN A 266 -16.21 -12.29 0.66
CA GLN A 266 -17.55 -12.84 0.72
C GLN A 266 -17.88 -13.41 2.09
N THR A 267 -17.03 -14.29 2.64
CA THR A 267 -17.28 -14.91 3.96
C THR A 267 -17.29 -13.88 5.09
N LEU A 268 -16.48 -12.82 4.95
CA LEU A 268 -16.45 -11.71 5.90
C LEU A 268 -17.72 -10.85 5.81
N ALA A 269 -18.21 -10.57 4.60
CA ALA A 269 -19.47 -9.88 4.40
C ALA A 269 -20.65 -10.70 4.96
N ASP A 270 -20.62 -12.03 4.83
CA ASP A 270 -21.62 -12.92 5.41
C ASP A 270 -21.57 -12.92 6.95
N TRP A 271 -20.34 -12.88 7.52
CA TRP A 271 -20.18 -12.71 8.96
C TRP A 271 -20.80 -11.38 9.45
N VAL A 272 -20.58 -10.26 8.75
CA VAL A 272 -21.20 -8.97 9.07
C VAL A 272 -22.74 -9.08 9.01
N ARG A 273 -23.30 -9.70 7.95
CA ARG A 273 -24.76 -9.92 7.86
C ARG A 273 -25.29 -10.71 9.03
N GLY A 274 -24.62 -11.79 9.42
CA GLY A 274 -25.01 -12.58 10.59
C GLY A 274 -25.00 -11.76 11.88
N ARG A 275 -24.04 -10.83 12.07
CA ARG A 275 -24.04 -9.91 13.22
C ARG A 275 -25.23 -8.95 13.19
N ILE A 276 -25.56 -8.40 12.03
CA ILE A 276 -26.72 -7.52 11.83
C ILE A 276 -28.03 -8.28 12.13
N GLU A 277 -28.20 -9.48 11.57
CA GLU A 277 -29.39 -10.32 11.74
C GLU A 277 -29.61 -10.79 13.19
N SER A 278 -28.54 -10.87 13.99
CA SER A 278 -28.62 -11.21 15.41
C SER A 278 -29.23 -10.09 16.26
N VAL A 279 -29.43 -8.89 15.69
CA VAL A 279 -29.93 -7.71 16.40
C VAL A 279 -31.43 -7.57 16.17
N ASP A 280 -32.20 -7.37 17.26
CA ASP A 280 -33.60 -6.93 17.15
C ASP A 280 -33.67 -5.48 16.63
N ALA A 281 -33.98 -5.34 15.36
CA ALA A 281 -34.12 -4.05 14.68
C ALA A 281 -35.43 -3.31 15.04
N ARG A 282 -36.36 -3.91 15.80
CA ARG A 282 -37.67 -3.33 16.20
C ARG A 282 -38.43 -2.75 15.00
N GLY A 283 -38.44 -3.45 13.88
CA GLY A 283 -39.13 -3.03 12.65
C GLY A 283 -38.42 -1.95 11.83
N ALA A 284 -37.22 -1.50 12.22
CA ALA A 284 -36.38 -0.71 11.34
C ALA A 284 -35.84 -1.58 10.18
N VAL A 285 -35.72 -1.00 9.01
CA VAL A 285 -35.10 -1.65 7.85
C VAL A 285 -33.59 -1.45 7.92
N VAL A 286 -32.82 -2.54 7.79
CA VAL A 286 -31.36 -2.49 7.81
C VAL A 286 -30.85 -2.93 6.45
N ASP A 287 -30.07 -2.08 5.81
CA ASP A 287 -29.37 -2.35 4.56
C ASP A 287 -27.86 -2.34 4.80
N PHE A 288 -27.14 -3.33 4.23
CA PHE A 288 -25.68 -3.43 4.31
C PHE A 288 -25.09 -3.57 2.93
N THR A 289 -24.16 -2.69 2.62
CA THR A 289 -23.38 -2.71 1.37
C THR A 289 -21.88 -2.71 1.66
N VAL A 290 -21.14 -3.45 0.84
CA VAL A 290 -19.67 -3.32 0.76
C VAL A 290 -19.39 -2.06 -0.05
N ALA A 291 -18.61 -1.13 0.52
CA ALA A 291 -18.44 0.22 -0.03
C ALA A 291 -17.50 0.23 -1.24
N ASP A 292 -16.34 -0.39 -1.12
CA ASP A 292 -15.28 -0.34 -2.14
C ASP A 292 -14.93 -1.76 -2.61
N THR A 293 -14.08 -1.86 -3.65
CA THR A 293 -13.53 -3.15 -4.05
C THR A 293 -12.63 -3.68 -2.92
N PRO A 294 -12.97 -4.81 -2.29
CA PRO A 294 -12.18 -5.34 -1.19
C PRO A 294 -10.80 -5.80 -1.66
N SER A 295 -9.76 -5.47 -0.89
CA SER A 295 -8.43 -6.06 -1.08
C SER A 295 -8.37 -7.42 -0.40
N ARG A 296 -7.87 -8.44 -1.11
CA ARG A 296 -7.64 -9.77 -0.52
C ARG A 296 -6.38 -9.77 0.34
N SER A 297 -6.39 -10.58 1.40
CA SER A 297 -5.17 -10.95 2.10
C SER A 297 -4.31 -11.85 1.22
N PHE A 298 -3.00 -11.78 1.37
CA PHE A 298 -2.07 -12.68 0.71
C PHE A 298 -0.86 -12.99 1.60
N LEU A 299 -0.25 -14.13 1.34
CA LEU A 299 1.00 -14.57 1.95
C LEU A 299 1.88 -15.13 0.84
N SER A 300 3.08 -14.60 0.68
CA SER A 300 4.08 -15.19 -0.19
C SER A 300 4.75 -16.37 0.48
N PRO A 301 5.01 -17.47 -0.25
CA PRO A 301 5.70 -18.61 0.32
C PRO A 301 7.12 -18.21 0.74
N LEU A 302 7.55 -18.73 1.90
CA LEU A 302 8.95 -18.64 2.32
C LEU A 302 9.80 -19.48 1.37
N SER A 303 10.65 -18.82 0.60
CA SER A 303 11.49 -19.42 -0.43
C SER A 303 12.96 -19.11 -0.19
N ASP A 304 13.85 -19.77 -0.93
CA ASP A 304 15.29 -19.46 -0.92
C ASP A 304 15.57 -18.00 -1.29
N ASP A 305 14.68 -17.34 -2.05
CA ASP A 305 14.82 -15.94 -2.40
C ASP A 305 14.51 -15.01 -1.23
N VAL A 306 13.50 -15.35 -0.42
CA VAL A 306 13.23 -14.65 0.85
C VAL A 306 14.41 -14.79 1.80
N GLU A 307 15.01 -15.99 1.88
CA GLU A 307 16.20 -16.22 2.69
C GLU A 307 17.42 -15.47 2.16
N THR A 308 17.59 -15.38 0.83
CA THR A 308 18.65 -14.59 0.19
C THR A 308 18.52 -13.11 0.52
N LEU A 309 17.28 -12.55 0.47
CA LEU A 309 17.02 -11.19 0.90
C LEU A 309 17.28 -10.99 2.39
N SER A 310 16.82 -11.92 3.23
CA SER A 310 17.05 -11.90 4.67
C SER A 310 18.55 -11.92 5.01
N ALA A 311 19.33 -12.75 4.31
CA ALA A 311 20.78 -12.80 4.46
C ALA A 311 21.47 -11.50 4.00
N ALA A 312 21.00 -10.90 2.91
CA ALA A 312 21.49 -9.59 2.44
C ALA A 312 21.24 -8.50 3.49
N ILE A 313 20.03 -8.43 4.05
CA ILE A 313 19.70 -7.50 5.14
C ILE A 313 20.62 -7.73 6.33
N GLN A 314 20.78 -8.98 6.77
CA GLN A 314 21.63 -9.32 7.91
C GLN A 314 23.10 -8.93 7.66
N SER A 315 23.61 -9.09 6.45
CA SER A 315 24.99 -8.73 6.11
C SER A 315 25.26 -7.22 6.21
N VAL A 316 24.26 -6.40 5.89
CA VAL A 316 24.38 -4.93 5.89
C VAL A 316 24.05 -4.34 7.26
N THR A 317 22.99 -4.84 7.91
CA THR A 317 22.48 -4.24 9.15
C THR A 317 22.96 -4.97 10.43
N GLY A 318 23.54 -6.16 10.29
CA GLY A 318 23.89 -7.04 11.41
C GLY A 318 22.69 -7.76 12.04
N LYS A 319 21.45 -7.53 11.54
CA LYS A 319 20.22 -8.09 12.11
C LYS A 319 19.43 -8.88 11.06
N ARG A 320 18.89 -10.02 11.45
CA ARG A 320 17.94 -10.75 10.63
C ARG A 320 16.56 -10.08 10.71
N PRO A 321 15.86 -9.83 9.60
CA PRO A 321 14.54 -9.24 9.61
C PRO A 321 13.50 -10.17 10.23
N ALA A 322 12.52 -9.58 10.92
CA ALA A 322 11.28 -10.28 11.23
C ALA A 322 10.38 -10.34 9.98
N PHE A 323 9.67 -11.45 9.81
CA PHE A 323 8.66 -11.60 8.77
C PHE A 323 7.32 -11.10 9.29
N SER A 324 6.68 -10.22 8.54
CA SER A 324 5.46 -9.54 8.97
C SER A 324 4.40 -9.53 7.87
N THR A 325 3.14 -9.56 8.27
CA THR A 325 1.96 -9.38 7.41
C THR A 325 1.12 -8.19 7.86
N GLY A 326 1.60 -7.42 8.84
CA GLY A 326 0.90 -6.27 9.41
C GLY A 326 0.99 -5.02 8.53
N GLY A 327 0.20 -4.01 8.88
CA GLY A 327 0.14 -2.73 8.18
C GLY A 327 -1.06 -2.59 7.24
N GLY A 328 -1.00 -1.56 6.37
CA GLY A 328 -2.00 -1.26 5.35
C GLY A 328 -1.98 -2.26 4.18
N THR A 329 -2.71 -1.94 3.14
CA THR A 329 -2.61 -2.62 1.83
C THR A 329 -1.46 -2.02 1.03
N SER A 330 -1.02 -2.71 -0.03
CA SER A 330 -0.04 -2.22 -0.99
C SER A 330 -0.27 -2.89 -2.35
N ASP A 331 0.41 -2.42 -3.36
CA ASP A 331 0.35 -2.98 -4.71
C ASP A 331 0.90 -4.40 -4.84
N ALA A 332 1.61 -4.91 -3.82
CA ALA A 332 1.98 -6.32 -3.75
C ALA A 332 0.77 -7.26 -3.89
N ARG A 333 -0.44 -6.82 -3.51
CA ARG A 333 -1.72 -7.54 -3.70
C ARG A 333 -2.06 -7.87 -5.15
N PHE A 334 -1.60 -7.06 -6.09
CA PHE A 334 -1.78 -7.30 -7.52
C PHE A 334 -0.68 -8.18 -8.09
N ILE A 335 0.55 -8.00 -7.61
CA ILE A 335 1.75 -8.69 -8.09
C ILE A 335 1.75 -10.17 -7.69
N VAL A 336 1.27 -10.49 -6.48
CA VAL A 336 1.24 -11.85 -5.93
C VAL A 336 0.49 -12.85 -6.82
N GLN A 337 -0.42 -12.38 -7.67
CA GLN A 337 -1.18 -13.21 -8.61
C GLN A 337 -0.30 -13.77 -9.75
N TYR A 338 0.89 -13.18 -9.97
CA TYR A 338 1.81 -13.52 -11.05
C TYR A 338 3.08 -14.20 -10.56
N GLY A 339 3.37 -14.14 -9.27
CA GLY A 339 4.54 -14.77 -8.66
C GLY A 339 4.80 -14.34 -7.23
N PRO A 340 5.83 -14.90 -6.57
CA PRO A 340 6.19 -14.56 -5.20
C PRO A 340 6.66 -13.10 -5.10
N VAL A 341 6.18 -12.41 -4.07
CA VAL A 341 6.46 -10.99 -3.82
C VAL A 341 6.66 -10.72 -2.34
N VAL A 342 7.63 -9.89 -2.01
CA VAL A 342 7.84 -9.36 -0.65
C VAL A 342 7.99 -7.85 -0.69
N GLU A 343 7.83 -7.19 0.44
CA GLU A 343 8.10 -5.77 0.56
C GLU A 343 9.33 -5.56 1.44
N CYS A 344 10.23 -4.75 0.93
CA CYS A 344 11.47 -4.40 1.61
C CYS A 344 11.81 -2.94 1.35
N GLY A 345 11.81 -2.12 2.38
CA GLY A 345 12.10 -0.69 2.28
C GLY A 345 12.46 -0.04 3.61
N LEU A 346 12.43 1.27 3.64
CA LEU A 346 12.86 2.08 4.76
C LEU A 346 11.86 2.06 5.94
N VAL A 347 12.18 2.81 6.98
CA VAL A 347 11.31 3.03 8.14
C VAL A 347 10.21 4.03 7.76
N GLY A 348 8.94 3.59 7.88
CA GLY A 348 7.78 4.37 7.46
C GLY A 348 7.15 5.28 8.52
N THR A 349 7.81 5.57 9.64
CA THR A 349 7.20 6.28 10.79
C THR A 349 6.78 7.72 10.50
N SER A 350 7.32 8.35 9.46
CA SER A 350 7.01 9.73 9.03
C SER A 350 6.08 9.80 7.81
N MET A 351 5.74 8.67 7.17
CA MET A 351 4.87 8.66 5.99
C MET A 351 3.52 9.32 6.26
N HIS A 352 2.96 10.00 5.27
CA HIS A 352 1.68 10.73 5.29
C HIS A 352 1.61 11.89 6.31
N LYS A 353 2.72 12.24 6.98
CA LYS A 353 2.80 13.36 7.93
C LYS A 353 3.46 14.58 7.29
N ALA A 354 3.27 15.74 7.91
CA ALA A 354 4.11 16.90 7.62
C ALA A 354 5.56 16.60 8.07
N ASP A 355 6.52 17.22 7.40
CA ASP A 355 7.96 16.95 7.58
C ASP A 355 8.32 15.46 7.41
N GLU A 356 7.68 14.79 6.47
CA GLU A 356 8.05 13.44 6.06
C GLU A 356 9.54 13.37 5.72
N HIS A 357 10.23 12.34 6.21
CA HIS A 357 11.68 12.23 6.06
C HIS A 357 12.18 10.80 6.19
N ILE A 358 13.40 10.59 5.71
CA ILE A 358 14.19 9.37 5.94
C ILE A 358 15.55 9.72 6.52
N LEU A 359 16.24 8.74 7.08
CA LEU A 359 17.69 8.87 7.37
C LEU A 359 18.48 8.64 6.08
N VAL A 360 19.43 9.51 5.77
CA VAL A 360 20.31 9.37 4.59
C VAL A 360 21.16 8.09 4.71
N SER A 361 21.57 7.73 5.92
CA SER A 361 22.26 6.46 6.18
C SER A 361 21.41 5.24 5.84
N ASP A 362 20.10 5.29 6.10
CA ASP A 362 19.19 4.19 5.82
C ASP A 362 18.95 4.04 4.30
N LEU A 363 18.87 5.15 3.56
CA LEU A 363 18.79 5.10 2.10
C LEU A 363 20.04 4.43 1.49
N THR A 364 21.22 4.80 1.98
CA THR A 364 22.48 4.17 1.57
C THR A 364 22.50 2.68 1.96
N GLY A 365 22.05 2.37 3.17
CA GLY A 365 21.94 0.99 3.66
C GLY A 365 20.98 0.15 2.83
N LEU A 366 19.80 0.70 2.47
CA LEU A 366 18.82 0.00 1.62
C LEU A 366 19.37 -0.24 0.22
N THR A 367 20.09 0.73 -0.35
CA THR A 367 20.78 0.58 -1.63
C THR A 367 21.76 -0.59 -1.59
N GLU A 368 22.53 -0.70 -0.52
CA GLU A 368 23.48 -1.81 -0.35
C GLU A 368 22.75 -3.15 -0.12
N ILE A 369 21.66 -3.18 0.64
CA ILE A 369 20.81 -4.37 0.80
C ILE A 369 20.34 -4.87 -0.56
N TYR A 370 19.79 -3.99 -1.39
CA TYR A 370 19.32 -4.38 -2.72
C TYR A 370 20.47 -4.85 -3.63
N ARG A 371 21.63 -4.20 -3.54
CA ARG A 371 22.82 -4.61 -4.32
C ARG A 371 23.29 -6.02 -3.94
N VAL A 372 23.42 -6.29 -2.63
CA VAL A 372 23.84 -7.61 -2.11
C VAL A 372 22.77 -8.67 -2.41
N PHE A 373 21.50 -8.33 -2.27
CA PHE A 373 20.41 -9.23 -2.62
C PHE A 373 20.43 -9.61 -4.10
N MET A 374 20.52 -8.63 -5.00
CA MET A 374 20.59 -8.90 -6.45
C MET A 374 21.81 -9.74 -6.81
N ALA A 375 22.94 -9.48 -6.20
CA ALA A 375 24.14 -10.29 -6.44
C ALA A 375 23.93 -11.75 -6.01
N GLY A 376 23.35 -11.99 -4.84
CA GLY A 376 22.97 -13.33 -4.37
C GLY A 376 21.91 -13.98 -5.25
N PHE A 377 20.87 -13.24 -5.61
CA PHE A 377 19.77 -13.70 -6.45
C PHE A 377 20.24 -14.16 -7.83
N PHE A 378 21.17 -13.41 -8.46
CA PHE A 378 21.73 -13.75 -9.76
C PHE A 378 22.97 -14.65 -9.69
N GLY A 379 23.50 -14.93 -8.50
CA GLY A 379 24.70 -15.74 -8.34
C GLY A 379 25.98 -15.07 -8.85
N VAL A 380 26.03 -13.73 -8.87
CA VAL A 380 27.24 -12.99 -9.24
C VAL A 380 28.07 -12.63 -8.02
N ARG A 381 29.40 -12.59 -8.17
CA ARG A 381 30.29 -12.14 -7.08
C ARG A 381 30.23 -10.62 -6.97
N THR A 382 30.06 -10.11 -5.75
CA THR A 382 30.09 -8.68 -5.41
C THR A 382 31.49 -8.19 -5.13
#